data_1e3c82d676925259e0eee8cfa85252d1
#
_entry.id   1e3c82d676925259e0eee8cfa85252d1
#
_cell.length_a   1.000
_cell.length_b   1.000
_cell.length_c   1.000
_cell.angle_alpha   90.00
_cell.angle_beta   90.00
_cell.angle_gamma   90.00
#
_symmetry.space_group_name_H-M   'P 1'
#
loop_
_entity.id
_entity.type
_entity.pdbx_description
1 polymer ?
#
loop_
_entity_poly.entity_id
_entity_poly.type
_entity_poly.pdbx_seq_one_letter_code
_entity_poly.pdbx_strand_id
1 'polypeptide(L)'
;MLFTDYRQFVAEDWELVSVTAFMLGATPVIWFRCEPLISYTAVFLLFFIISVCVIRLVMLLAQKWIIGEETICWMRGVLSQETDFIELYRIVDYKESQSFLQRLMGIKTVTVYSTDRSDSVIEIKGVPAKEDVVGYIREHVEKCKIDKKIYEITNN
;
A
#
# COMPACT_ATOMS: atom_id res chain seq x y z
N MET A 1 -6.69 12.17 6.52
CA MET A 1 -5.40 11.49 6.65
C MET A 1 -5.67 10.00 6.59
N LEU A 2 -5.12 9.30 5.61
CA LEU A 2 -5.30 7.86 5.41
C LEU A 2 -3.98 7.16 5.70
N PHE A 3 -4.07 6.01 6.39
CA PHE A 3 -2.93 5.14 6.65
C PHE A 3 -3.18 3.81 5.95
N THR A 4 -2.13 3.21 5.43
CA THR A 4 -2.21 1.86 4.88
C THR A 4 -2.45 0.84 5.99
N ASP A 5 -3.47 0.00 5.84
CA ASP A 5 -3.79 -1.06 6.81
C ASP A 5 -2.73 -2.18 6.73
N TYR A 6 -2.32 -2.73 7.89
CA TYR A 6 -1.37 -3.86 7.97
C TYR A 6 -1.86 -5.11 7.20
N ARG A 7 -3.18 -5.24 7.01
CA ARG A 7 -3.78 -6.33 6.21
C ARG A 7 -3.31 -6.31 4.76
N GLN A 8 -2.93 -5.14 4.24
CA GLN A 8 -2.36 -5.02 2.90
C GLN A 8 -1.06 -5.80 2.76
N PHE A 9 -0.23 -5.85 3.79
CA PHE A 9 0.99 -6.66 3.81
C PHE A 9 0.70 -8.14 3.52
N VAL A 10 -0.31 -8.70 4.20
CA VAL A 10 -0.70 -10.10 3.98
C VAL A 10 -1.29 -10.32 2.58
N ALA A 11 -2.02 -9.33 2.04
CA ALA A 11 -2.62 -9.42 0.71
C ALA A 11 -1.60 -9.28 -0.42
N GLU A 12 -0.55 -8.51 -0.22
CA GLU A 12 0.49 -8.23 -1.23
C GLU A 12 1.64 -9.25 -1.17
N ASP A 13 2.13 -9.54 0.02
CA ASP A 13 3.28 -10.43 0.27
C ASP A 13 2.84 -11.80 0.82
N TRP A 14 1.67 -12.33 0.38
CA TRP A 14 1.12 -13.59 0.89
C TRP A 14 2.07 -14.78 0.72
N GLU A 15 2.89 -14.78 -0.32
CA GLU A 15 3.91 -15.80 -0.56
C GLU A 15 4.97 -15.78 0.56
N LEU A 16 5.46 -14.60 0.90
CA LEU A 16 6.43 -14.42 1.97
C LEU A 16 5.85 -14.82 3.34
N VAL A 17 4.58 -14.47 3.59
CA VAL A 17 3.85 -14.85 4.81
C VAL A 17 3.67 -16.36 4.89
N SER A 18 3.29 -17.02 3.78
CA SER A 18 3.10 -18.46 3.74
C SER A 18 4.42 -19.25 3.93
N VAL A 19 5.50 -18.79 3.30
CA VAL A 19 6.84 -19.38 3.49
C VAL A 19 7.30 -19.21 4.93
N THR A 20 7.08 -18.06 5.55
CA THR A 20 7.43 -17.81 6.96
C THR A 20 6.65 -18.74 7.89
N ALA A 21 5.35 -18.89 7.67
CA ALA A 21 4.50 -19.79 8.45
C ALA A 21 4.93 -21.26 8.30
N PHE A 22 5.26 -21.68 7.07
CA PHE A 22 5.77 -23.04 6.80
C PHE A 22 7.11 -23.28 7.52
N MET A 23 8.05 -22.37 7.44
CA MET A 23 9.36 -22.48 8.10
C MET A 23 9.22 -22.49 9.63
N LEU A 24 8.30 -21.71 10.19
CA LEU A 24 8.00 -21.75 11.64
C LEU A 24 7.52 -23.13 12.08
N GLY A 25 6.68 -23.80 11.29
CA GLY A 25 6.21 -25.15 11.56
C GLY A 25 7.27 -26.23 11.34
N ALA A 26 8.13 -26.08 10.34
CA ALA A 26 9.16 -27.05 9.98
C ALA A 26 10.40 -26.99 10.91
N THR A 27 10.76 -25.82 11.38
CA THR A 27 11.99 -25.61 12.20
C THR A 27 12.05 -26.52 13.44
N PRO A 28 11.01 -26.66 14.27
CA PRO A 28 11.08 -27.58 15.43
C PRO A 28 11.23 -29.04 15.02
N VAL A 29 10.62 -29.46 13.90
CA VAL A 29 10.77 -30.85 13.40
C VAL A 29 12.22 -31.09 12.95
N ILE A 30 12.80 -30.14 12.23
CA ILE A 30 14.20 -30.19 11.78
C ILE A 30 15.14 -30.23 13.01
N TRP A 31 14.87 -29.44 14.04
CA TRP A 31 15.67 -29.38 15.26
C TRP A 31 15.78 -30.73 15.98
N PHE A 32 14.71 -31.50 16.04
CA PHE A 32 14.68 -32.79 16.73
C PHE A 32 15.08 -33.99 15.87
N ARG A 33 15.13 -33.85 14.54
CA ARG A 33 15.36 -34.98 13.61
C ARG A 33 16.66 -34.91 12.83
N CYS A 34 17.25 -33.73 12.69
CA CYS A 34 18.41 -33.52 11.82
C CYS A 34 19.70 -33.26 12.60
N GLU A 35 20.79 -33.37 11.86
CA GLU A 35 22.15 -33.03 12.34
C GLU A 35 22.19 -31.56 12.83
N PRO A 36 23.03 -31.25 13.86
CA PRO A 36 23.11 -29.90 14.44
C PRO A 36 23.37 -28.80 13.41
N LEU A 37 24.22 -29.06 12.43
CA LEU A 37 24.56 -28.08 11.39
C LEU A 37 23.31 -27.68 10.58
N ILE A 38 22.47 -28.65 10.19
CA ILE A 38 21.22 -28.41 9.44
C ILE A 38 20.23 -27.64 10.31
N SER A 39 20.18 -27.97 11.59
CA SER A 39 19.29 -27.29 12.54
C SER A 39 19.66 -25.82 12.72
N TYR A 40 20.94 -25.49 12.88
CA TYR A 40 21.39 -24.10 12.98
C TYR A 40 21.16 -23.32 11.69
N THR A 41 21.39 -23.92 10.52
CA THR A 41 21.12 -23.24 9.23
C THR A 41 19.63 -22.96 9.05
N ALA A 42 18.74 -23.87 9.44
CA ALA A 42 17.29 -23.66 9.38
C ALA A 42 16.84 -22.49 10.28
N VAL A 43 17.37 -22.43 11.52
CA VAL A 43 17.07 -21.30 12.43
C VAL A 43 17.59 -19.98 11.88
N PHE A 44 18.79 -19.96 11.31
CA PHE A 44 19.35 -18.75 10.70
C PHE A 44 18.50 -18.26 9.53
N LEU A 45 18.07 -19.17 8.64
CA LEU A 45 17.19 -18.84 7.53
C LEU A 45 15.84 -18.31 8.00
N LEU A 46 15.24 -18.92 9.01
CA LEU A 46 13.99 -18.45 9.60
C LEU A 46 14.13 -17.04 10.15
N PHE A 47 15.20 -16.77 10.90
CA PHE A 47 15.48 -15.43 11.43
C PHE A 47 15.64 -14.39 10.31
N PHE A 48 16.35 -14.75 9.24
CA PHE A 48 16.52 -13.88 8.08
C PHE A 48 15.17 -13.54 7.40
N ILE A 49 14.32 -14.56 7.17
CA ILE A 49 12.99 -14.37 6.56
C ILE A 49 12.11 -13.47 7.45
N ILE A 50 12.09 -13.71 8.76
CA ILE A 50 11.33 -12.87 9.70
C ILE A 50 11.84 -11.43 9.65
N SER A 51 13.15 -11.20 9.59
CA SER A 51 13.71 -9.85 9.47
C SER A 51 13.25 -9.14 8.21
N VAL A 52 13.21 -9.84 7.07
CA VAL A 52 12.67 -9.30 5.80
C VAL A 52 11.18 -8.96 5.92
N CYS A 53 10.38 -9.85 6.54
CA CYS A 53 8.95 -9.58 6.78
C CYS A 53 8.74 -8.31 7.62
N VAL A 54 9.51 -8.16 8.70
CA VAL A 54 9.41 -7.00 9.60
C VAL A 54 9.78 -5.72 8.85
N ILE A 55 10.88 -5.71 8.09
CA ILE A 55 11.30 -4.55 7.31
C ILE A 55 10.22 -4.16 6.29
N ARG A 56 9.67 -5.11 5.53
CA ARG A 56 8.61 -4.86 4.57
C ARG A 56 7.34 -4.32 5.22
N LEU A 57 6.92 -4.90 6.34
CA LEU A 57 5.77 -4.43 7.10
C LEU A 57 5.97 -2.98 7.60
N VAL A 58 7.14 -2.68 8.14
CA VAL A 58 7.46 -1.32 8.62
C VAL A 58 7.46 -0.32 7.47
N MET A 59 8.03 -0.68 6.31
CA MET A 59 8.01 0.17 5.11
C MET A 59 6.58 0.43 4.61
N LEU A 60 5.71 -0.57 4.65
CA LEU A 60 4.31 -0.42 4.26
C LEU A 60 3.56 0.52 5.22
N LEU A 61 3.72 0.31 6.53
CA LEU A 61 3.03 1.11 7.56
C LEU A 61 3.57 2.55 7.65
N ALA A 62 4.77 2.81 7.14
CA ALA A 62 5.34 4.15 7.07
C ALA A 62 4.70 5.02 5.97
N GLN A 63 3.91 4.45 5.06
CA GLN A 63 3.21 5.20 4.03
C GLN A 63 2.01 5.93 4.62
N LYS A 64 1.90 7.22 4.31
CA LYS A 64 0.80 8.09 4.79
C LYS A 64 0.28 8.92 3.64
N TRP A 65 -1.04 9.03 3.57
CA TRP A 65 -1.74 9.82 2.58
C TRP A 65 -2.49 10.96 3.26
N ILE A 66 -2.25 12.16 2.81
CA ILE A 66 -2.95 13.36 3.29
C ILE A 66 -3.66 13.99 2.10
N ILE A 67 -4.98 13.94 2.12
CA ILE A 67 -5.81 14.61 1.13
C ILE A 67 -6.12 16.01 1.69
N GLY A 68 -5.53 17.02 1.09
CA GLY A 68 -5.76 18.43 1.40
C GLY A 68 -6.85 19.03 0.52
N GLU A 69 -7.05 20.33 0.62
CA GLU A 69 -8.05 21.05 -0.19
C GLU A 69 -7.60 21.24 -1.65
N GLU A 70 -6.29 21.37 -1.90
CA GLU A 70 -5.74 21.60 -3.23
C GLU A 70 -4.76 20.51 -3.69
N THR A 71 -4.22 19.72 -2.76
CA THR A 71 -3.17 18.75 -3.04
C THR A 71 -3.40 17.43 -2.32
N ILE A 72 -2.98 16.33 -2.95
CA ILE A 72 -2.74 15.05 -2.28
C ILE A 72 -1.27 14.95 -1.99
N CYS A 73 -0.92 14.74 -0.72
CA CYS A 73 0.45 14.51 -0.28
C CYS A 73 0.64 13.02 0.03
N TRP A 74 1.63 12.41 -0.58
CA TRP A 74 2.05 11.06 -0.29
C TRP A 74 3.42 11.07 0.39
N MET A 75 3.43 10.64 1.64
CA MET A 75 4.65 10.51 2.44
C MET A 75 5.05 9.04 2.49
N ARG A 76 6.29 8.74 2.18
CA ARG A 76 6.85 7.39 2.23
C ARG A 76 8.26 7.39 2.81
N GLY A 77 8.65 6.25 3.38
CA GLY A 77 9.98 5.99 3.90
C GLY A 77 10.11 6.07 5.43
N VAL A 78 11.06 5.32 5.95
CA VAL A 78 11.34 5.18 7.39
C VAL A 78 12.61 5.93 7.77
N LEU A 79 13.71 5.71 7.05
CA LEU A 79 15.02 6.34 7.30
C LEU A 79 15.19 7.64 6.50
N SER A 80 14.71 7.65 5.27
CA SER A 80 14.62 8.84 4.42
C SER A 80 13.16 9.06 4.11
N GLN A 81 12.64 10.25 4.37
CA GLN A 81 11.27 10.61 4.03
C GLN A 81 11.24 11.30 2.67
N GLU A 82 10.43 10.76 1.77
CA GLU A 82 10.06 11.40 0.52
C GLU A 82 8.60 11.82 0.63
N THR A 83 8.31 13.02 0.13
CA THR A 83 6.95 13.55 0.08
C THR A 83 6.65 14.01 -1.32
N ASP A 84 5.71 13.34 -1.97
CA ASP A 84 5.22 13.69 -3.29
C ASP A 84 3.92 14.50 -3.14
N PHE A 85 3.77 15.56 -3.93
CA PHE A 85 2.62 16.44 -3.94
C PHE A 85 1.96 16.39 -5.30
N ILE A 86 0.66 16.12 -5.32
CA ILE A 86 -0.10 16.10 -6.54
C ILE A 86 -1.26 17.07 -6.41
N GLU A 87 -1.37 17.97 -7.38
CA GLU A 87 -2.44 18.95 -7.41
C GLU A 87 -3.77 18.31 -7.83
N LEU A 88 -4.81 18.50 -7.03
CA LEU A 88 -6.13 17.88 -7.24
C LEU A 88 -6.74 18.20 -8.62
N TYR A 89 -6.54 19.41 -9.14
CA TYR A 89 -7.08 19.77 -10.45
C TYR A 89 -6.47 18.99 -11.63
N ARG A 90 -5.30 18.34 -11.42
CA ARG A 90 -4.64 17.49 -12.43
C ARG A 90 -5.18 16.07 -12.47
N ILE A 91 -6.03 15.70 -11.52
CA ILE A 91 -6.62 14.37 -11.48
C ILE A 91 -7.68 14.24 -12.56
N VAL A 92 -7.59 13.17 -13.35
CA VAL A 92 -8.46 12.92 -14.51
C VAL A 92 -9.34 11.70 -14.35
N ASP A 93 -8.89 10.66 -13.63
CA ASP A 93 -9.65 9.42 -13.50
C ASP A 93 -9.36 8.69 -12.18
N TYR A 94 -10.25 7.78 -11.80
CA TYR A 94 -10.18 6.97 -10.59
C TYR A 94 -10.51 5.52 -10.89
N LYS A 95 -9.82 4.60 -10.24
CA LYS A 95 -10.11 3.17 -10.30
C LYS A 95 -10.07 2.57 -8.91
N GLU A 96 -11.09 1.81 -8.56
CA GLU A 96 -11.06 0.93 -7.38
C GLU A 96 -10.81 -0.50 -7.81
N SER A 97 -9.95 -1.19 -7.09
CA SER A 97 -9.66 -2.59 -7.33
C SER A 97 -9.52 -3.35 -6.01
N GLN A 98 -9.93 -4.61 -6.04
CA GLN A 98 -9.77 -5.53 -4.93
C GLN A 98 -9.26 -6.87 -5.44
N SER A 99 -8.10 -7.31 -4.96
CA SER A 99 -7.66 -8.69 -5.15
C SER A 99 -8.53 -9.65 -4.31
N PHE A 100 -8.45 -10.95 -4.58
CA PHE A 100 -9.18 -11.95 -3.79
C PHE A 100 -8.86 -11.85 -2.29
N LEU A 101 -7.59 -11.74 -1.94
CA LEU A 101 -7.15 -11.61 -0.54
C LEU A 101 -7.59 -10.28 0.07
N GLN A 102 -7.50 -9.17 -0.67
CA GLN A 102 -8.01 -7.88 -0.21
C GLN A 102 -9.51 -7.93 0.08
N ARG A 103 -10.27 -8.61 -0.78
CA ARG A 103 -11.71 -8.79 -0.59
C ARG A 103 -12.03 -9.60 0.68
N LEU A 104 -11.27 -10.67 0.93
CA LEU A 104 -11.42 -11.47 2.15
C LEU A 104 -11.09 -10.66 3.41
N MET A 105 -10.14 -9.74 3.33
CA MET A 105 -9.69 -8.89 4.44
C MET A 105 -10.50 -7.60 4.58
N GLY A 106 -11.42 -7.30 3.65
CA GLY A 106 -12.24 -6.10 3.69
C GLY A 106 -11.49 -4.81 3.40
N ILE A 107 -10.44 -4.88 2.57
CA ILE A 107 -9.63 -3.73 2.12
C ILE A 107 -9.67 -3.61 0.59
N LYS A 108 -9.30 -2.43 0.06
CA LYS A 108 -9.24 -2.15 -1.37
C LYS A 108 -8.03 -1.28 -1.72
N THR A 109 -7.71 -1.21 -3.00
CA THR A 109 -6.75 -0.27 -3.58
C THR A 109 -7.49 0.76 -4.41
N VAL A 110 -7.20 2.02 -4.17
CA VAL A 110 -7.70 3.15 -4.96
C VAL A 110 -6.56 3.66 -5.81
N THR A 111 -6.74 3.63 -7.14
CA THR A 111 -5.79 4.16 -8.10
C THR A 111 -6.31 5.49 -8.63
N VAL A 112 -5.51 6.52 -8.54
CA VAL A 112 -5.80 7.88 -9.03
C VAL A 112 -4.90 8.15 -10.22
N TYR A 113 -5.48 8.59 -11.33
CA TYR A 113 -4.75 8.97 -12.54
C TYR A 113 -4.65 10.48 -12.63
N SER A 114 -3.44 10.96 -12.88
CA SER A 114 -3.11 12.39 -12.97
C SER A 114 -2.40 12.73 -14.27
N THR A 115 -2.54 13.97 -14.73
CA THR A 115 -1.74 14.53 -15.83
C THR A 115 -0.38 15.05 -15.37
N ASP A 116 0.01 14.77 -14.12
CA ASP A 116 1.32 15.16 -13.63
C ASP A 116 2.44 14.41 -14.34
N ARG A 117 3.58 15.08 -14.54
CA ARG A 117 4.74 14.50 -15.24
C ARG A 117 5.53 13.51 -14.41
N SER A 118 5.61 13.76 -13.11
CA SER A 118 6.37 12.93 -12.16
C SER A 118 5.58 11.69 -11.73
N ASP A 119 4.29 11.90 -11.41
CA ASP A 119 3.43 10.86 -10.84
C ASP A 119 2.09 10.82 -11.56
N SER A 120 2.06 10.16 -12.71
CA SER A 120 0.85 10.01 -13.52
C SER A 120 -0.14 9.00 -12.93
N VAL A 121 0.30 8.09 -12.07
CA VAL A 121 -0.52 7.05 -11.44
C VAL A 121 -0.13 6.90 -9.98
N ILE A 122 -1.12 7.04 -9.10
CA ILE A 122 -0.94 6.89 -7.66
C ILE A 122 -1.82 5.77 -7.16
N GLU A 123 -1.25 4.87 -6.37
CA GLU A 123 -1.97 3.76 -5.76
C GLU A 123 -2.05 3.95 -4.24
N ILE A 124 -3.24 4.19 -3.73
CA ILE A 124 -3.55 4.22 -2.30
C ILE A 124 -3.97 2.81 -1.90
N LYS A 125 -3.04 2.04 -1.35
CA LYS A 125 -3.25 0.63 -0.99
C LYS A 125 -3.72 0.47 0.44
N GLY A 126 -4.52 -0.60 0.69
CA GLY A 126 -4.95 -0.98 2.03
C GLY A 126 -6.01 -0.06 2.63
N VAL A 127 -6.82 0.57 1.80
CA VAL A 127 -7.97 1.37 2.24
C VAL A 127 -9.09 0.43 2.69
N PRO A 128 -9.76 0.68 3.83
CA PRO A 128 -10.93 -0.09 4.21
C PRO A 128 -12.02 -0.07 3.12
N ALA A 129 -12.55 -1.25 2.76
CA ALA A 129 -13.51 -1.36 1.66
C ALA A 129 -14.81 -0.56 1.88
N LYS A 130 -15.14 -0.27 3.14
CA LYS A 130 -16.33 0.51 3.53
C LYS A 130 -16.17 2.02 3.34
N GLU A 131 -14.94 2.51 3.24
CA GLU A 131 -14.66 3.94 3.09
C GLU A 131 -14.80 4.37 1.62
N ASP A 132 -15.59 5.40 1.37
CA ASP A 132 -15.72 6.02 0.05
C ASP A 132 -14.64 7.10 -0.16
N VAL A 133 -13.40 6.63 -0.31
CA VAL A 133 -12.25 7.52 -0.55
C VAL A 133 -12.33 8.17 -1.93
N VAL A 134 -12.87 7.47 -2.93
CA VAL A 134 -13.02 8.02 -4.28
C VAL A 134 -14.03 9.17 -4.28
N GLY A 135 -15.19 8.99 -3.63
CA GLY A 135 -16.18 10.08 -3.48
C GLY A 135 -15.58 11.30 -2.78
N TYR A 136 -14.82 11.07 -1.70
CA TYR A 136 -14.14 12.13 -0.97
C TYR A 136 -13.13 12.90 -1.84
N ILE A 137 -12.26 12.18 -2.57
CA ILE A 137 -11.26 12.81 -3.46
C ILE A 137 -11.98 13.56 -4.59
N ARG A 138 -13.03 12.98 -5.21
CA ARG A 138 -13.78 13.59 -6.30
C ARG A 138 -14.40 14.92 -5.88
N GLU A 139 -15.04 14.99 -4.71
CA GLU A 139 -15.62 16.22 -4.19
C GLU A 139 -14.58 17.35 -4.08
N HIS A 140 -13.37 17.04 -3.55
CA HIS A 140 -12.28 18.00 -3.43
C HIS A 140 -11.73 18.42 -4.80
N VAL A 141 -11.63 17.48 -5.74
CA VAL A 141 -11.18 17.77 -7.12
C VAL A 141 -12.16 18.70 -7.83
N GLU A 142 -13.47 18.43 -7.75
CA GLU A 142 -14.51 19.27 -8.38
C GLU A 142 -14.47 20.68 -7.77
N LYS A 143 -14.41 20.79 -6.45
CA LYS A 143 -14.29 22.08 -5.77
C LYS A 143 -13.04 22.85 -6.24
N CYS A 144 -11.88 22.18 -6.26
CA CYS A 144 -10.63 22.79 -6.70
C CYS A 144 -10.66 23.24 -8.16
N LYS A 145 -11.27 22.46 -9.06
CA LYS A 145 -11.47 22.83 -10.48
C LYS A 145 -12.36 24.06 -10.62
N ILE A 146 -13.45 24.15 -9.86
CA ILE A 146 -14.36 25.32 -9.85
C ILE A 146 -13.63 26.57 -9.36
N ASP A 147 -12.91 26.48 -8.23
CA ASP A 147 -12.21 27.60 -7.63
C ASP A 147 -11.10 28.13 -8.56
N LYS A 148 -10.41 27.25 -9.27
CA LYS A 148 -9.36 27.61 -10.25
C LYS A 148 -9.93 27.94 -11.64
N LYS A 149 -11.27 27.90 -11.84
CA LYS A 149 -11.97 28.16 -13.13
C LYS A 149 -11.47 27.26 -14.26
N ILE A 150 -11.11 26.03 -13.95
CA ILE A 150 -10.66 25.03 -14.92
C ILE A 150 -11.90 24.27 -15.41
N TYR A 151 -12.34 24.55 -16.65
CA TYR A 151 -13.45 23.86 -17.29
C TYR A 151 -12.90 22.83 -18.28
N GLU A 152 -13.33 21.58 -18.15
CA GLU A 152 -13.04 20.57 -19.17
C GLU A 152 -13.95 20.85 -20.39
N ILE A 153 -13.36 21.26 -21.51
CA ILE A 153 -14.08 21.38 -22.78
C ILE A 153 -14.17 19.95 -23.33
N THR A 154 -15.30 19.31 -23.09
CA THR A 154 -15.60 18.01 -23.73
C THR A 154 -15.96 18.29 -25.17
N ASN A 155 -15.04 18.12 -26.12
CA ASN A 155 -15.36 18.07 -27.55
C ASN A 155 -16.05 16.74 -27.81
N ASN A 156 -17.39 16.81 -28.02
CA ASN A 156 -18.16 15.72 -28.59
C ASN A 156 -17.87 15.59 -30.09
#